data_1ab87d5ae84d5f1b1413839b8621dd82
#
_entry.id   1ab87d5ae84d5f1b1413839b8621dd82
#
_cell.length_a   1.000
_cell.length_b   1.000
_cell.length_c   1.000
_cell.angle_alpha   90.00
_cell.angle_beta   90.00
_cell.angle_gamma   90.00
#
_symmetry.space_group_name_H-M   'P 1'
#
loop_
_entity.id
_entity.type
_entity.pdbx_description
1 polymer ?
#
loop_
_entity_poly.entity_id
_entity_poly.type
_entity_poly.pdbx_seq_one_letter_code
_entity_poly.pdbx_strand_id
1 'polypeptide(L)'
;MEPVRPVPPPGRPDPPRAGSQAAVKLARLLREAGYESLRIQERLATGEELLARSPELPSYLRRLGDADELAVLLRLLLLGVPVTRARVEEHVGDALREHLGNAGLLVPDGDAVHGAARLVPHDELLIASDHAGAAETHADHVPGVHRPSVALAHLTVRRSGERALDLCTGNGIQAILLAAHAEHVVATDVNGRALAYATFNAALNGADNIETRAGSFFEPVMGEQFDLVVANPPYVVSPESAYLFRDGGMRGDAVSELVVRGTPPSLAPGAFACVLIAWSLDPGDPAARPRRWLEGSGCDAFLLHTSTDDPIETATVWNRDLVDRPEAYADALDRWLAYYRELGIERLGYACLVLRKRADGRDGWVEALQLPRSALRPAGRHVERLFETRGRLARMAAGRALLGRRPRVVDDAVVSQDTRFSGGRWHAQALSLRLESGLPFSAELDPPTARLLRELDGSQTLEEALAAAVDDDHARDEGLALARRMLEIGFLELDDEAEGDR
;
A
#
# COMPACT_ATOMS: atom_id res chain seq x y z
N MET A 1 -11.63 37.70 -0.88
CA MET A 1 -11.65 36.74 0.24
C MET A 1 -10.42 35.87 0.04
N GLU A 2 -9.41 36.03 0.90
CA GLU A 2 -8.20 35.21 0.82
C GLU A 2 -8.57 33.74 0.91
N PRO A 3 -7.87 32.87 0.19
CA PRO A 3 -8.10 31.44 0.29
C PRO A 3 -7.80 30.98 1.73
N VAL A 4 -8.78 30.33 2.37
CA VAL A 4 -8.60 29.75 3.70
C VAL A 4 -7.60 28.61 3.56
N ARG A 5 -6.42 28.77 4.18
CA ARG A 5 -5.37 27.74 4.26
C ARG A 5 -5.38 27.12 5.65
N PRO A 6 -4.93 25.87 5.79
CA PRO A 6 -4.59 25.34 7.11
C PRO A 6 -3.60 26.28 7.79
N VAL A 7 -3.88 26.67 9.02
CA VAL A 7 -2.98 27.54 9.81
C VAL A 7 -2.27 26.63 10.80
N PRO A 8 -0.95 26.40 10.64
CA PRO A 8 -0.20 25.62 11.61
C PRO A 8 -0.22 26.33 12.99
N PRO A 9 -0.14 25.59 14.09
CA PRO A 9 0.01 26.18 15.41
C PRO A 9 1.29 27.00 15.51
N PRO A 10 1.35 27.99 16.41
CA PRO A 10 2.57 28.75 16.66
C PRO A 10 3.67 27.83 17.18
N GLY A 11 4.81 27.84 16.50
CA GLY A 11 5.86 26.85 16.72
C GLY A 11 5.53 25.50 16.10
N ARG A 12 6.42 24.54 16.26
CA ARG A 12 6.21 23.17 15.80
C ARG A 12 5.89 22.27 17.01
N PRO A 13 4.66 21.76 17.11
CA PRO A 13 4.32 20.88 18.21
C PRO A 13 5.14 19.58 18.17
N ASP A 14 5.44 19.03 19.34
CA ASP A 14 5.92 17.67 19.45
C ASP A 14 4.82 16.69 18.99
N PRO A 15 5.20 15.48 18.52
CA PRO A 15 4.25 14.41 18.31
C PRO A 15 3.43 14.12 19.56
N PRO A 16 2.15 13.78 19.42
CA PRO A 16 1.28 13.46 20.56
C PRO A 16 1.83 12.25 21.33
N ARG A 17 1.51 12.17 22.63
CA ARG A 17 1.96 11.09 23.53
C ARG A 17 0.82 10.68 24.46
N ALA A 18 0.65 9.38 24.63
CA ALA A 18 -0.27 8.83 25.63
C ALA A 18 0.21 7.43 26.04
N GLY A 19 0.00 7.05 27.30
CA GLY A 19 0.15 5.65 27.69
C GLY A 19 -0.98 4.81 27.11
N SER A 20 -0.76 3.50 26.88
CA SER A 20 -1.67 2.61 26.14
C SER A 20 -3.12 2.70 26.60
N GLN A 21 -3.41 2.68 27.90
CA GLN A 21 -4.79 2.79 28.40
C GLN A 21 -5.44 4.14 28.09
N ALA A 22 -4.71 5.25 28.23
CA ALA A 22 -5.20 6.59 27.93
C ALA A 22 -5.43 6.77 26.42
N ALA A 23 -4.55 6.21 25.57
CA ALA A 23 -4.67 6.25 24.13
C ALA A 23 -5.88 5.46 23.62
N VAL A 24 -6.10 4.23 24.11
CA VAL A 24 -7.28 3.41 23.78
C VAL A 24 -8.57 4.10 24.22
N LYS A 25 -8.57 4.74 25.43
CA LYS A 25 -9.73 5.52 25.88
C LYS A 25 -9.98 6.74 25.00
N LEU A 26 -8.93 7.44 24.59
CA LEU A 26 -9.02 8.57 23.63
C LEU A 26 -9.63 8.11 22.30
N ALA A 27 -9.14 7.01 21.73
CA ALA A 27 -9.68 6.44 20.49
C ALA A 27 -11.16 6.10 20.60
N ARG A 28 -11.60 5.52 21.74
CA ARG A 28 -13.01 5.25 22.00
C ARG A 28 -13.83 6.53 22.05
N LEU A 29 -13.40 7.53 22.80
CA LEU A 29 -14.11 8.83 22.92
C LEU A 29 -14.22 9.53 21.55
N LEU A 30 -13.19 9.47 20.72
CA LEU A 30 -13.24 10.01 19.35
C LEU A 30 -14.30 9.30 18.51
N ARG A 31 -14.38 7.95 18.57
CA ARG A 31 -15.42 7.19 17.86
C ARG A 31 -16.82 7.49 18.39
N GLU A 32 -17.00 7.60 19.71
CA GLU A 32 -18.26 8.01 20.35
C GLU A 32 -18.71 9.41 19.85
N ALA A 33 -17.77 10.33 19.59
CA ALA A 33 -18.02 11.62 18.95
C ALA A 33 -18.25 11.55 17.44
N GLY A 34 -18.27 10.35 16.85
CA GLY A 34 -18.47 10.11 15.41
C GLY A 34 -17.24 10.33 14.54
N TYR A 35 -16.04 10.37 15.13
CA TYR A 35 -14.78 10.54 14.39
C TYR A 35 -14.34 9.22 13.71
N GLU A 36 -15.07 8.82 12.68
CA GLU A 36 -14.93 7.57 11.92
C GLU A 36 -15.01 7.83 10.41
N SER A 37 -14.35 6.98 9.60
CA SER A 37 -14.23 7.16 8.14
C SER A 37 -15.58 7.42 7.47
N LEU A 38 -16.58 6.56 7.66
CA LEU A 38 -17.89 6.68 7.01
C LEU A 38 -18.63 7.97 7.41
N ARG A 39 -18.64 8.30 8.70
CA ARG A 39 -19.28 9.52 9.19
C ARG A 39 -18.64 10.78 8.65
N ILE A 40 -17.31 10.77 8.52
CA ILE A 40 -16.54 11.89 7.95
C ILE A 40 -16.81 12.03 6.46
N GLN A 41 -16.82 10.91 5.72
CA GLN A 41 -17.16 10.90 4.29
C GLN A 41 -18.57 11.43 4.05
N GLU A 42 -19.55 10.98 4.81
CA GLU A 42 -20.93 11.51 4.76
C GLU A 42 -20.98 13.01 5.04
N ARG A 43 -20.30 13.45 6.12
CA ARG A 43 -20.31 14.85 6.55
C ARG A 43 -19.67 15.79 5.54
N LEU A 44 -18.56 15.37 4.95
CA LEU A 44 -17.81 16.15 3.96
C LEU A 44 -18.30 15.89 2.52
N ALA A 45 -19.22 14.94 2.33
CA ALA A 45 -19.71 14.45 1.04
C ALA A 45 -18.55 14.14 0.08
N THR A 46 -17.59 13.34 0.57
CA THR A 46 -16.47 12.82 -0.20
C THR A 46 -16.74 11.37 -0.51
N GLY A 47 -16.46 10.93 -1.75
CA GLY A 47 -16.58 9.52 -2.14
C GLY A 47 -15.38 8.66 -1.75
N GLU A 48 -14.30 9.28 -1.27
CA GLU A 48 -13.04 8.63 -0.91
C GLU A 48 -12.54 9.15 0.44
N GLU A 49 -11.71 8.36 1.10
CA GLU A 49 -10.99 8.81 2.30
C GLU A 49 -10.12 10.03 1.98
N LEU A 50 -10.09 10.98 2.90
CA LEU A 50 -9.26 12.18 2.84
C LEU A 50 -7.77 11.83 3.07
N LEU A 51 -7.19 11.06 2.14
CA LEU A 51 -5.81 10.57 2.24
C LEU A 51 -4.76 11.66 2.01
N ALA A 52 -5.10 12.72 1.26
CA ALA A 52 -4.14 13.73 0.83
C ALA A 52 -4.61 15.17 1.15
N ARG A 53 -3.71 16.14 0.92
CA ARG A 53 -4.03 17.59 0.93
C ARG A 53 -5.22 17.87 0.05
N SER A 54 -6.19 18.57 0.58
CA SER A 54 -7.35 18.96 -0.19
C SER A 54 -7.27 20.43 -0.61
N PRO A 55 -7.21 20.74 -1.90
CA PRO A 55 -7.44 22.09 -2.39
C PRO A 55 -8.88 22.57 -2.13
N GLU A 56 -9.76 21.67 -1.69
CA GLU A 56 -11.19 21.92 -1.46
C GLU A 56 -11.53 22.35 -0.04
N LEU A 57 -10.53 22.72 0.78
CA LEU A 57 -10.75 23.17 2.16
C LEU A 57 -11.91 24.16 2.34
N PRO A 58 -12.09 25.18 1.49
CA PRO A 58 -13.23 26.10 1.61
C PRO A 58 -14.59 25.40 1.44
N SER A 59 -14.67 24.35 0.63
CA SER A 59 -15.88 23.56 0.42
C SER A 59 -16.20 22.70 1.64
N TYR A 60 -15.19 22.04 2.20
CA TYR A 60 -15.35 21.24 3.41
C TYR A 60 -15.78 22.09 4.60
N LEU A 61 -15.19 23.28 4.79
CA LEU A 61 -15.58 24.19 5.88
C LEU A 61 -17.03 24.65 5.77
N ARG A 62 -17.54 24.83 4.55
CA ARG A 62 -18.97 25.17 4.34
C ARG A 62 -19.90 24.01 4.67
N ARG A 63 -19.49 22.77 4.37
CA ARG A 63 -20.28 21.56 4.69
C ARG A 63 -20.29 21.24 6.18
N LEU A 64 -19.18 21.51 6.89
CA LEU A 64 -19.12 21.31 8.34
C LEU A 64 -20.12 22.16 9.09
N GLY A 65 -20.42 23.38 8.59
CA GLY A 65 -21.20 24.33 9.36
C GLY A 65 -20.49 24.72 10.67
N ASP A 66 -21.28 25.16 11.65
CA ASP A 66 -20.71 25.73 12.88
C ASP A 66 -21.04 24.96 14.17
N ALA A 67 -21.73 23.82 14.13
CA ALA A 67 -22.67 23.57 15.24
C ALA A 67 -22.55 22.25 16.01
N ASP A 68 -21.54 21.39 15.82
CA ASP A 68 -21.45 20.16 16.60
C ASP A 68 -20.01 19.71 16.93
N GLU A 69 -19.91 18.74 17.86
CA GLU A 69 -18.63 18.17 18.32
C GLU A 69 -17.76 17.66 17.17
N LEU A 70 -18.33 16.88 16.24
CA LEU A 70 -17.61 16.34 15.11
C LEU A 70 -17.04 17.45 14.20
N ALA A 71 -17.80 18.52 13.96
CA ALA A 71 -17.34 19.65 13.14
C ALA A 71 -16.12 20.36 13.76
N VAL A 72 -16.12 20.54 15.10
CA VAL A 72 -14.98 21.10 15.84
C VAL A 72 -13.76 20.19 15.73
N LEU A 73 -13.93 18.88 15.97
CA LEU A 73 -12.86 17.90 15.86
C LEU A 73 -12.27 17.81 14.46
N LEU A 74 -13.12 17.82 13.42
CA LEU A 74 -12.66 17.80 12.03
C LEU A 74 -11.88 19.03 11.65
N ARG A 75 -12.29 20.23 12.12
CA ARG A 75 -11.51 21.45 11.90
C ARG A 75 -10.12 21.35 12.50
N LEU A 76 -10.03 20.93 13.76
CA LEU A 76 -8.78 20.84 14.52
C LEU A 76 -7.87 19.72 14.00
N LEU A 77 -8.39 18.50 13.98
CA LEU A 77 -7.58 17.29 13.84
C LEU A 77 -7.41 16.81 12.38
N LEU A 78 -8.39 17.08 11.51
CA LEU A 78 -8.31 16.65 10.12
C LEU A 78 -7.84 17.76 9.19
N LEU A 79 -8.48 18.94 9.30
CA LEU A 79 -8.29 20.04 8.36
C LEU A 79 -7.21 21.03 8.79
N GLY A 80 -6.74 20.99 10.05
CA GLY A 80 -5.72 21.90 10.58
C GLY A 80 -6.19 23.35 10.65
N VAL A 81 -7.48 23.57 10.92
CA VAL A 81 -8.10 24.90 11.02
C VAL A 81 -8.34 25.23 12.48
N PRO A 82 -7.81 26.34 13.00
CA PRO A 82 -8.00 26.73 14.40
C PRO A 82 -9.47 27.04 14.71
N VAL A 83 -9.84 26.80 15.96
CA VAL A 83 -11.19 27.05 16.51
C VAL A 83 -11.03 27.87 17.77
N THR A 84 -11.99 28.76 18.09
CA THR A 84 -11.93 29.52 19.32
C THR A 84 -12.08 28.63 20.55
N ARG A 85 -11.40 28.99 21.65
CA ARG A 85 -11.46 28.25 22.93
C ARG A 85 -12.90 28.05 23.39
N ALA A 86 -13.71 29.12 23.33
CA ALA A 86 -15.12 29.07 23.73
C ALA A 86 -15.90 27.99 22.97
N ARG A 87 -15.67 27.83 21.65
CA ARG A 87 -16.32 26.78 20.86
C ARG A 87 -15.83 25.37 21.19
N VAL A 88 -14.54 25.21 21.48
CA VAL A 88 -14.03 23.92 21.94
C VAL A 88 -14.67 23.54 23.27
N GLU A 89 -14.80 24.48 24.20
CA GLU A 89 -15.44 24.28 25.51
C GLU A 89 -16.95 24.01 25.40
N GLU A 90 -17.65 24.65 24.47
CA GLU A 90 -19.08 24.50 24.25
C GLU A 90 -19.45 23.17 23.58
N HIS A 91 -18.64 22.68 22.62
CA HIS A 91 -19.03 21.56 21.76
C HIS A 91 -18.25 20.27 22.02
N VAL A 92 -17.01 20.33 22.55
CA VAL A 92 -16.23 19.12 22.85
C VAL A 92 -16.42 18.72 24.30
N GLY A 93 -16.92 17.51 24.50
CA GLY A 93 -17.17 16.97 25.85
C GLY A 93 -15.94 17.00 26.75
N ASP A 94 -16.11 17.30 28.05
CA ASP A 94 -15.01 17.49 28.99
C ASP A 94 -14.01 16.34 29.01
N ALA A 95 -14.50 15.10 29.01
CA ALA A 95 -13.64 13.92 29.04
C ALA A 95 -12.77 13.81 27.76
N LEU A 96 -13.35 14.08 26.57
CA LEU A 96 -12.61 14.04 25.32
C LEU A 96 -11.60 15.19 25.26
N ARG A 97 -12.00 16.40 25.65
CA ARG A 97 -11.13 17.57 25.70
C ARG A 97 -9.93 17.37 26.62
N GLU A 98 -10.15 16.79 27.81
CA GLU A 98 -9.07 16.44 28.74
C GLU A 98 -8.09 15.44 28.13
N HIS A 99 -8.58 14.36 27.50
CA HIS A 99 -7.73 13.35 26.88
C HIS A 99 -6.96 13.90 25.66
N LEU A 100 -7.58 14.73 24.83
CA LEU A 100 -6.91 15.43 23.72
C LEU A 100 -5.81 16.37 24.22
N GLY A 101 -6.08 17.12 25.29
CA GLY A 101 -5.10 18.01 25.92
C GLY A 101 -3.93 17.23 26.53
N ASN A 102 -4.20 16.19 27.30
CA ASN A 102 -3.18 15.34 27.92
C ASN A 102 -2.32 14.60 26.89
N ALA A 103 -2.88 14.25 25.74
CA ALA A 103 -2.13 13.68 24.62
C ALA A 103 -1.31 14.71 23.84
N GLY A 104 -1.46 16.01 24.10
CA GLY A 104 -0.80 17.07 23.36
C GLY A 104 -1.39 17.31 21.96
N LEU A 105 -2.63 16.86 21.71
CA LEU A 105 -3.32 17.07 20.42
C LEU A 105 -3.95 18.45 20.27
N LEU A 106 -4.11 19.20 21.36
CA LEU A 106 -4.61 20.57 21.37
C LEU A 106 -3.52 21.55 21.79
N VAL A 107 -3.29 22.56 20.99
CA VAL A 107 -2.32 23.65 21.25
C VAL A 107 -3.07 24.97 21.41
N PRO A 108 -3.19 25.50 22.63
CA PRO A 108 -3.77 26.82 22.85
C PRO A 108 -2.87 27.94 22.30
N ASP A 109 -3.49 28.92 21.64
CA ASP A 109 -2.84 30.13 21.15
C ASP A 109 -3.80 31.33 21.37
N GLY A 110 -3.63 32.04 22.47
CA GLY A 110 -4.55 33.11 22.89
C GLY A 110 -5.98 32.61 23.03
N ASP A 111 -6.91 33.15 22.23
CA ASP A 111 -8.31 32.71 22.15
C ASP A 111 -8.52 31.56 21.16
N ALA A 112 -7.53 31.22 20.37
CA ALA A 112 -7.58 30.10 19.45
C ALA A 112 -7.04 28.80 20.06
N VAL A 113 -7.50 27.67 19.53
CA VAL A 113 -6.98 26.33 19.77
C VAL A 113 -6.64 25.73 18.40
N HIS A 114 -5.45 25.15 18.28
CA HIS A 114 -4.98 24.45 17.09
C HIS A 114 -4.91 22.95 17.35
N GLY A 115 -5.08 22.13 16.30
CA GLY A 115 -4.68 20.74 16.34
C GLY A 115 -3.16 20.62 16.19
N ALA A 116 -2.50 19.88 17.08
CA ALA A 116 -1.06 19.67 17.03
C ALA A 116 -0.64 18.70 15.94
N ALA A 117 -1.52 17.76 15.60
CA ALA A 117 -1.30 16.71 14.61
C ALA A 117 -2.57 16.52 13.77
N ARG A 118 -2.37 16.07 12.55
CA ARG A 118 -3.45 15.57 11.71
C ARG A 118 -3.79 14.15 12.14
N LEU A 119 -5.06 13.89 12.40
CA LEU A 119 -5.57 12.56 12.71
C LEU A 119 -6.51 12.11 11.60
N VAL A 120 -6.22 10.99 10.98
CA VAL A 120 -7.01 10.44 9.87
C VAL A 120 -7.56 9.08 10.27
N PRO A 121 -8.88 8.89 10.26
CA PRO A 121 -9.45 7.55 10.30
C PRO A 121 -9.14 6.83 8.97
N HIS A 122 -8.68 5.61 9.04
CA HIS A 122 -8.43 4.73 7.91
C HIS A 122 -8.93 3.34 8.26
N ASP A 123 -10.00 2.91 7.60
CA ASP A 123 -10.80 1.77 8.06
C ASP A 123 -11.15 1.92 9.56
N GLU A 124 -10.81 0.94 10.39
CA GLU A 124 -11.03 0.96 11.84
C GLU A 124 -9.88 1.65 12.61
N LEU A 125 -8.84 2.10 11.92
CA LEU A 125 -7.65 2.70 12.55
C LEU A 125 -7.76 4.22 12.64
N LEU A 126 -7.07 4.79 13.65
CA LEU A 126 -6.84 6.23 13.76
C LEU A 126 -5.35 6.50 13.64
N ILE A 127 -4.93 7.25 12.62
CA ILE A 127 -3.52 7.50 12.33
C ILE A 127 -3.20 8.98 12.44
N ALA A 128 -2.35 9.32 13.39
CA ALA A 128 -1.81 10.67 13.57
C ALA A 128 -0.54 10.88 12.72
N SER A 129 -0.36 12.08 12.22
CA SER A 129 0.79 12.52 11.42
C SER A 129 0.95 14.04 11.52
N ASP A 130 1.98 14.60 10.91
CA ASP A 130 2.08 16.04 10.77
C ASP A 130 0.98 16.59 9.85
N HIS A 131 0.54 17.81 10.13
CA HIS A 131 -0.35 18.54 9.21
C HIS A 131 0.36 18.83 7.88
N ALA A 132 -0.35 18.72 6.77
CA ALA A 132 0.20 18.89 5.43
C ALA A 132 0.88 20.26 5.19
N GLY A 133 0.41 21.33 5.83
CA GLY A 133 1.03 22.67 5.73
C GLY A 133 2.39 22.81 6.41
N ALA A 134 2.76 21.86 7.30
CA ALA A 134 4.06 21.85 7.98
C ALA A 134 5.18 21.23 7.13
N ALA A 135 4.86 20.56 6.01
CA ALA A 135 5.85 19.90 5.16
C ALA A 135 6.86 20.87 4.52
N GLU A 136 6.45 22.14 4.28
CA GLU A 136 7.28 23.11 3.56
C GLU A 136 8.49 23.61 4.38
N THR A 137 8.60 23.27 5.67
CA THR A 137 9.55 23.92 6.59
C THR A 137 10.46 22.95 7.35
N HIS A 138 10.20 21.63 7.33
CA HIS A 138 10.92 20.70 8.21
C HIS A 138 11.32 19.39 7.51
N ALA A 139 12.62 19.10 7.49
CA ALA A 139 13.20 17.90 6.89
C ALA A 139 12.65 16.59 7.50
N ASP A 140 12.31 16.62 8.78
CA ASP A 140 11.80 15.48 9.57
C ASP A 140 10.27 15.40 9.61
N HIS A 141 9.57 16.03 8.63
CA HIS A 141 8.12 15.92 8.46
C HIS A 141 7.68 14.47 8.31
N VAL A 142 6.61 14.10 9.01
CA VAL A 142 6.02 12.76 8.97
C VAL A 142 4.70 12.83 8.20
N PRO A 143 4.65 12.28 6.97
CA PRO A 143 3.45 12.33 6.15
C PRO A 143 2.34 11.44 6.72
N GLY A 144 1.09 11.79 6.41
CA GLY A 144 -0.07 10.96 6.72
C GLY A 144 -0.19 9.73 5.83
N VAL A 145 -1.31 9.00 5.99
CA VAL A 145 -1.64 7.88 5.12
C VAL A 145 -1.81 8.37 3.68
N HIS A 146 -1.22 7.66 2.72
CA HIS A 146 -1.24 8.01 1.30
C HIS A 146 -1.34 6.76 0.41
N ARG A 147 -1.66 6.97 -0.87
CA ARG A 147 -1.91 5.86 -1.82
C ARG A 147 -0.83 4.77 -1.86
N PRO A 148 0.49 5.08 -1.90
CA PRO A 148 1.52 4.05 -1.81
C PRO A 148 1.45 3.20 -0.53
N SER A 149 1.19 3.80 0.64
CA SER A 149 1.03 3.05 1.90
C SER A 149 -0.16 2.09 1.86
N VAL A 150 -1.29 2.53 1.29
CA VAL A 150 -2.49 1.69 1.10
C VAL A 150 -2.22 0.57 0.10
N ALA A 151 -1.55 0.88 -1.02
CA ALA A 151 -1.19 -0.11 -2.02
C ALA A 151 -0.28 -1.20 -1.43
N LEU A 152 0.74 -0.81 -0.65
CA LEU A 152 1.62 -1.74 0.05
C LEU A 152 0.84 -2.64 1.01
N ALA A 153 -0.06 -2.06 1.79
CA ALA A 153 -0.92 -2.80 2.71
C ALA A 153 -1.77 -3.85 1.98
N HIS A 154 -2.32 -3.51 0.82
CA HIS A 154 -3.12 -4.45 0.01
C HIS A 154 -2.29 -5.58 -0.62
N LEU A 155 -1.04 -5.33 -0.97
CA LEU A 155 -0.17 -6.31 -1.63
C LEU A 155 0.60 -7.19 -0.64
N THR A 156 0.65 -6.82 0.63
CA THR A 156 1.40 -7.55 1.65
C THR A 156 0.79 -8.93 1.91
N VAL A 157 1.62 -9.96 1.79
CA VAL A 157 1.29 -11.34 2.21
C VAL A 157 1.30 -11.38 3.74
N ARG A 158 0.20 -11.82 4.36
CA ARG A 158 0.04 -11.87 5.82
C ARG A 158 -0.27 -13.28 6.28
N ARG A 159 0.54 -13.77 7.21
CA ARG A 159 0.36 -15.06 7.88
C ARG A 159 0.26 -14.83 9.39
N SER A 160 -0.36 -15.73 10.11
CA SER A 160 -0.49 -15.60 11.57
C SER A 160 0.77 -16.11 12.28
N GLY A 161 1.10 -15.48 13.42
CA GLY A 161 2.20 -15.89 14.30
C GLY A 161 3.60 -15.51 13.81
N GLU A 162 3.70 -14.63 12.82
CA GLU A 162 4.97 -14.18 12.23
C GLU A 162 5.69 -13.15 13.12
N ARG A 163 7.02 -13.13 12.99
CA ARG A 163 7.85 -12.00 13.43
C ARG A 163 8.07 -11.08 12.23
N ALA A 164 7.58 -9.85 12.30
CA ALA A 164 7.58 -8.93 11.17
C ALA A 164 8.47 -7.71 11.39
N LEU A 165 9.00 -7.16 10.28
CA LEU A 165 9.72 -5.91 10.22
C LEU A 165 8.98 -4.90 9.34
N ASP A 166 8.70 -3.71 9.89
CA ASP A 166 8.31 -2.52 9.14
C ASP A 166 9.52 -1.58 9.01
N LEU A 167 10.14 -1.58 7.84
CA LEU A 167 11.34 -0.79 7.55
C LEU A 167 10.96 0.58 7.02
N CYS A 168 11.50 1.66 7.60
CA CYS A 168 11.12 3.04 7.32
C CYS A 168 9.63 3.29 7.66
N THR A 169 9.28 3.00 8.91
CA THR A 169 7.89 2.90 9.42
C THR A 169 7.07 4.19 9.29
N GLY A 170 7.74 5.37 9.30
CA GLY A 170 7.05 6.66 9.24
C GLY A 170 6.04 6.83 10.38
N ASN A 171 4.77 6.99 10.06
CA ASN A 171 3.70 7.12 11.05
C ASN A 171 3.24 5.77 11.67
N GLY A 172 3.84 4.65 11.29
CA GLY A 172 3.56 3.33 11.85
C GLY A 172 2.39 2.57 11.22
N ILE A 173 1.79 3.06 10.13
CA ILE A 173 0.60 2.42 9.54
C ILE A 173 0.85 0.96 9.16
N GLN A 174 2.01 0.62 8.55
CA GLN A 174 2.32 -0.76 8.19
C GLN A 174 2.53 -1.61 9.44
N ALA A 175 3.29 -1.11 10.42
CA ALA A 175 3.51 -1.82 11.68
C ALA A 175 2.18 -2.16 12.38
N ILE A 176 1.22 -1.23 12.43
CA ILE A 176 -0.10 -1.44 13.06
C ILE A 176 -0.91 -2.49 12.30
N LEU A 177 -0.91 -2.43 10.96
CA LEU A 177 -1.57 -3.43 10.13
C LEU A 177 -0.94 -4.82 10.26
N LEU A 178 0.38 -4.91 10.47
CA LEU A 178 1.10 -6.16 10.75
C LEU A 178 0.78 -6.69 12.14
N ALA A 179 0.68 -5.84 13.14
CA ALA A 179 0.42 -6.20 14.54
C ALA A 179 -0.86 -7.01 14.74
N ALA A 180 -1.85 -6.87 13.84
CA ALA A 180 -3.12 -7.58 13.91
C ALA A 180 -2.99 -9.11 13.70
N HIS A 181 -1.85 -9.61 13.16
CA HIS A 181 -1.64 -11.02 12.85
C HIS A 181 -0.22 -11.51 13.16
N ALA A 182 0.76 -10.63 13.27
CA ALA A 182 2.11 -10.98 13.70
C ALA A 182 2.18 -11.19 15.22
N GLU A 183 3.06 -12.06 15.67
CA GLU A 183 3.36 -12.22 17.09
C GLU A 183 4.12 -11.01 17.63
N HIS A 184 5.07 -10.51 16.85
CA HIS A 184 5.89 -9.35 17.19
C HIS A 184 6.28 -8.56 15.95
N VAL A 185 6.18 -7.24 16.04
CA VAL A 185 6.55 -6.31 14.96
C VAL A 185 7.69 -5.41 15.42
N VAL A 186 8.78 -5.38 14.65
CA VAL A 186 9.83 -4.37 14.80
C VAL A 186 9.60 -3.28 13.78
N ALA A 187 9.47 -2.03 14.22
CA ALA A 187 9.28 -0.85 13.39
C ALA A 187 10.50 0.05 13.46
N THR A 188 11.17 0.29 12.32
CA THR A 188 12.42 1.05 12.30
C THR A 188 12.29 2.33 11.50
N ASP A 189 12.94 3.40 11.95
CA ASP A 189 13.07 4.65 11.21
C ASP A 189 14.30 5.43 11.69
N VAL A 190 14.91 6.21 10.80
CA VAL A 190 15.98 7.16 11.15
C VAL A 190 15.42 8.42 11.80
N ASN A 191 14.18 8.75 11.52
CA ASN A 191 13.48 9.93 11.99
C ASN A 191 12.86 9.68 13.38
N GLY A 192 13.43 10.24 14.44
CA GLY A 192 12.89 10.12 15.79
C GLY A 192 11.45 10.64 15.95
N ARG A 193 11.05 11.63 15.11
CA ARG A 193 9.67 12.13 15.07
C ARG A 193 8.72 11.09 14.51
N ALA A 194 9.12 10.36 13.48
CA ALA A 194 8.36 9.24 12.91
C ALA A 194 8.13 8.13 13.96
N LEU A 195 9.19 7.75 14.70
CA LEU A 195 9.07 6.75 15.77
C LEU A 195 8.13 7.20 16.90
N ALA A 196 8.12 8.49 17.23
CA ALA A 196 7.18 9.03 18.22
C ALA A 196 5.72 8.93 17.72
N TYR A 197 5.44 9.25 16.44
CA TYR A 197 4.13 9.04 15.84
C TYR A 197 3.76 7.55 15.79
N ALA A 198 4.67 6.67 15.35
CA ALA A 198 4.44 5.23 15.30
C ALA A 198 4.08 4.66 16.68
N THR A 199 4.80 5.07 17.73
CA THR A 199 4.52 4.67 19.11
C THR A 199 3.14 5.17 19.59
N PHE A 200 2.81 6.43 19.31
CA PHE A 200 1.50 6.99 19.67
C PHE A 200 0.38 6.28 18.91
N ASN A 201 0.52 6.08 17.61
CA ASN A 201 -0.46 5.42 16.76
C ASN A 201 -0.66 3.95 17.13
N ALA A 202 0.41 3.24 17.49
CA ALA A 202 0.32 1.87 18.04
C ALA A 202 -0.54 1.85 19.31
N ALA A 203 -0.26 2.73 20.28
CA ALA A 203 -1.04 2.84 21.50
C ALA A 203 -2.50 3.25 21.24
N LEU A 204 -2.74 4.17 20.31
CA LEU A 204 -4.09 4.65 19.94
C LEU A 204 -4.95 3.53 19.35
N ASN A 205 -4.35 2.58 18.65
CA ASN A 205 -5.01 1.44 18.02
C ASN A 205 -4.89 0.14 18.82
N GLY A 206 -4.32 0.18 20.03
CA GLY A 206 -4.21 -0.98 20.93
C GLY A 206 -3.23 -2.06 20.42
N ALA A 207 -2.23 -1.68 19.63
CA ALA A 207 -1.20 -2.57 19.12
C ALA A 207 -0.01 -2.62 20.09
N ASP A 208 -0.06 -3.53 21.07
CA ASP A 208 0.94 -3.63 22.14
C ASP A 208 2.17 -4.49 21.79
N ASN A 209 2.17 -5.14 20.61
CA ASN A 209 3.22 -6.03 20.13
C ASN A 209 4.18 -5.36 19.12
N ILE A 210 4.25 -4.01 19.10
CA ILE A 210 5.14 -3.23 18.25
C ILE A 210 6.30 -2.69 19.07
N GLU A 211 7.54 -2.98 18.62
CA GLU A 211 8.78 -2.39 19.13
C GLU A 211 9.33 -1.40 18.12
N THR A 212 9.54 -0.13 18.53
CA THR A 212 10.18 0.90 17.69
C THR A 212 11.67 0.99 17.93
N ARG A 213 12.48 1.05 16.86
CA ARG A 213 13.94 1.18 16.94
C ARG A 213 14.46 2.28 16.01
N ALA A 214 15.34 3.13 16.54
CA ALA A 214 15.98 4.21 15.78
C ALA A 214 17.21 3.70 15.04
N GLY A 215 17.37 4.09 13.78
CA GLY A 215 18.56 3.83 12.97
C GLY A 215 18.28 3.84 11.48
N SER A 216 19.35 3.75 10.68
CA SER A 216 19.29 3.84 9.23
C SER A 216 19.04 2.46 8.62
N PHE A 217 17.96 2.33 7.88
CA PHE A 217 17.55 1.10 7.17
C PHE A 217 17.69 -0.16 8.06
N PHE A 218 18.55 -1.11 7.70
CA PHE A 218 18.73 -2.39 8.40
C PHE A 218 19.68 -2.34 9.62
N GLU A 219 20.33 -1.20 9.91
CA GLU A 219 21.26 -1.09 11.05
C GLU A 219 20.63 -1.52 12.39
N PRO A 220 19.38 -1.12 12.72
CA PRO A 220 18.76 -1.47 14.00
C PRO A 220 18.41 -2.96 14.15
N VAL A 221 18.45 -3.72 13.05
CA VAL A 221 18.05 -5.13 12.98
C VAL A 221 19.14 -6.01 12.39
N MET A 222 20.39 -5.53 12.41
CA MET A 222 21.53 -6.25 11.83
C MET A 222 21.69 -7.63 12.45
N GLY A 223 21.71 -8.67 11.59
CA GLY A 223 21.84 -10.06 12.03
C GLY A 223 20.54 -10.72 12.50
N GLU A 224 19.40 -10.00 12.47
CA GLU A 224 18.10 -10.56 12.77
C GLU A 224 17.42 -11.08 11.50
N GLN A 225 16.53 -12.06 11.66
CA GLN A 225 15.69 -12.57 10.58
C GLN A 225 14.22 -12.46 10.93
N PHE A 226 13.40 -12.24 9.90
CA PHE A 226 11.96 -12.00 10.00
C PHE A 226 11.22 -12.92 9.03
N ASP A 227 10.00 -13.28 9.39
CA ASP A 227 9.08 -14.05 8.54
C ASP A 227 8.39 -13.15 7.51
N LEU A 228 8.32 -11.86 7.81
CA LEU A 228 7.78 -10.84 6.91
C LEU A 228 8.55 -9.53 7.04
N VAL A 229 8.98 -8.97 5.91
CA VAL A 229 9.56 -7.62 5.84
C VAL A 229 8.68 -6.75 4.95
N VAL A 230 8.25 -5.61 5.47
CA VAL A 230 7.50 -4.60 4.70
C VAL A 230 8.31 -3.31 4.67
N ALA A 231 8.39 -2.65 3.52
CA ALA A 231 9.14 -1.42 3.39
C ALA A 231 8.47 -0.43 2.42
N ASN A 232 8.27 0.80 2.90
CA ASN A 232 7.94 1.96 2.08
C ASN A 232 9.05 3.01 2.25
N PRO A 233 10.25 2.76 1.72
CA PRO A 233 11.42 3.61 1.93
C PRO A 233 11.31 4.94 1.16
N PRO A 234 12.19 5.92 1.42
CA PRO A 234 12.25 7.16 0.65
C PRO A 234 12.88 6.92 -0.75
N TYR A 235 12.12 6.24 -1.64
CA TYR A 235 12.58 5.75 -2.93
C TYR A 235 12.49 6.77 -4.07
N VAL A 236 12.10 8.02 -3.81
CA VAL A 236 11.94 9.02 -4.87
C VAL A 236 13.30 9.39 -5.46
N VAL A 237 13.44 9.25 -6.77
CA VAL A 237 14.65 9.64 -7.49
C VAL A 237 14.65 11.17 -7.64
N SER A 238 15.27 11.86 -6.69
CA SER A 238 15.23 13.32 -6.52
C SER A 238 16.65 13.91 -6.57
N PRO A 239 16.84 15.13 -7.13
CA PRO A 239 18.07 15.90 -6.98
C PRO A 239 18.22 16.54 -5.60
N GLU A 240 17.19 16.44 -4.76
CA GLU A 240 17.08 17.12 -3.48
C GLU A 240 17.36 16.18 -2.32
N SER A 241 17.66 16.77 -1.14
CA SER A 241 17.80 16.07 0.13
C SER A 241 17.02 16.80 1.24
N ALA A 242 15.90 17.41 0.85
CA ALA A 242 15.14 18.29 1.71
C ALA A 242 14.30 17.53 2.75
N TYR A 243 13.82 16.33 2.40
CA TYR A 243 12.86 15.58 3.22
C TYR A 243 13.30 14.15 3.44
N LEU A 244 13.41 13.71 4.70
CA LEU A 244 13.79 12.34 5.06
C LEU A 244 12.82 11.29 4.52
N PHE A 245 11.53 11.59 4.45
CA PHE A 245 10.51 10.64 3.98
C PHE A 245 10.50 10.44 2.46
N ARG A 246 11.19 11.30 1.68
CA ARG A 246 11.13 11.32 0.21
C ARG A 246 12.47 11.06 -0.43
N ASP A 247 13.49 11.79 -0.01
CA ASP A 247 14.70 11.97 -0.82
C ASP A 247 15.81 10.96 -0.50
N GLY A 248 15.78 10.30 0.66
CA GLY A 248 16.74 9.25 1.04
C GLY A 248 18.24 9.63 1.04
N GLY A 249 18.59 10.82 0.52
CA GLY A 249 19.95 11.36 0.49
C GLY A 249 20.92 10.64 -0.45
N MET A 250 20.44 9.74 -1.31
CA MET A 250 21.25 8.94 -2.23
C MET A 250 20.98 9.31 -3.69
N ARG A 251 21.99 9.06 -4.57
CA ARG A 251 21.89 9.40 -5.98
C ARG A 251 21.08 8.38 -6.77
N GLY A 252 20.20 8.84 -7.63
CA GLY A 252 19.42 7.99 -8.55
C GLY A 252 18.51 7.04 -7.79
N ASP A 253 18.50 5.78 -8.17
CA ASP A 253 17.72 4.70 -7.57
C ASP A 253 18.47 3.89 -6.48
N ALA A 254 19.55 4.47 -5.92
CA ALA A 254 20.42 3.78 -4.96
C ALA A 254 19.70 3.41 -3.65
N VAL A 255 18.67 4.16 -3.22
CA VAL A 255 17.84 3.77 -2.06
C VAL A 255 17.08 2.48 -2.35
N SER A 256 16.46 2.38 -3.52
CA SER A 256 15.76 1.15 -3.94
C SER A 256 16.74 -0.02 -4.02
N GLU A 257 17.92 0.16 -4.62
CA GLU A 257 18.96 -0.87 -4.67
C GLU A 257 19.40 -1.32 -3.26
N LEU A 258 19.68 -0.37 -2.36
CA LEU A 258 20.11 -0.65 -1.00
C LEU A 258 19.06 -1.48 -0.25
N VAL A 259 17.80 -1.08 -0.32
CA VAL A 259 16.71 -1.79 0.39
C VAL A 259 16.48 -3.16 -0.23
N VAL A 260 16.47 -3.28 -1.56
CA VAL A 260 16.29 -4.57 -2.24
C VAL A 260 17.42 -5.54 -1.91
N ARG A 261 18.69 -5.08 -1.93
CA ARG A 261 19.85 -5.92 -1.57
C ARG A 261 19.91 -6.27 -0.08
N GLY A 262 19.44 -5.37 0.80
CA GLY A 262 19.43 -5.56 2.25
C GLY A 262 18.31 -6.47 2.74
N THR A 263 17.24 -6.63 1.97
CA THR A 263 16.06 -7.42 2.37
C THR A 263 16.33 -8.93 2.47
N PRO A 264 16.96 -9.61 1.49
CA PRO A 264 17.16 -11.08 1.54
C PRO A 264 17.94 -11.61 2.75
N PRO A 265 18.99 -10.94 3.27
CA PRO A 265 19.66 -11.36 4.51
C PRO A 265 18.77 -11.29 5.75
N SER A 266 17.77 -10.40 5.76
CA SER A 266 16.83 -10.22 6.87
C SER A 266 15.62 -11.16 6.81
N LEU A 267 15.54 -12.03 5.80
CA LEU A 267 14.44 -12.98 5.63
C LEU A 267 14.81 -14.38 6.13
N ALA A 268 13.96 -14.95 6.97
CA ALA A 268 13.99 -16.36 7.31
C ALA A 268 13.67 -17.25 6.08
N PRO A 269 14.09 -18.52 6.03
CA PRO A 269 13.72 -19.43 4.95
C PRO A 269 12.18 -19.54 4.80
N GLY A 270 11.66 -19.34 3.61
CA GLY A 270 10.22 -19.35 3.31
C GLY A 270 9.49 -18.02 3.58
N ALA A 271 10.18 -17.04 4.18
CA ALA A 271 9.67 -15.73 4.51
C ALA A 271 9.36 -14.88 3.27
N PHE A 272 8.47 -13.90 3.44
CA PHE A 272 8.11 -12.93 2.42
C PHE A 272 8.65 -11.52 2.71
N ALA A 273 8.82 -10.74 1.64
CA ALA A 273 8.95 -9.29 1.76
C ALA A 273 8.12 -8.58 0.72
N CYS A 274 7.61 -7.39 1.08
CA CYS A 274 6.91 -6.48 0.19
C CYS A 274 7.58 -5.11 0.28
N VAL A 275 8.23 -4.67 -0.80
CA VAL A 275 9.05 -3.45 -0.82
C VAL A 275 8.60 -2.54 -1.95
N LEU A 276 8.23 -1.30 -1.66
CA LEU A 276 8.01 -0.29 -2.69
C LEU A 276 9.34 0.22 -3.22
N ILE A 277 9.45 0.29 -4.53
CA ILE A 277 10.65 0.77 -5.23
C ILE A 277 10.31 1.71 -6.38
N ALA A 278 11.22 2.64 -6.65
CA ALA A 278 11.29 3.35 -7.92
C ALA A 278 12.70 3.13 -8.52
N TRP A 279 12.77 2.99 -9.84
CA TRP A 279 14.05 2.76 -10.50
C TRP A 279 14.06 3.33 -11.92
N SER A 280 15.27 3.60 -12.45
CA SER A 280 15.46 3.93 -13.84
C SER A 280 15.24 2.70 -14.71
N LEU A 281 14.32 2.77 -15.66
CA LEU A 281 13.99 1.67 -16.56
C LEU A 281 15.08 1.47 -17.62
N ASP A 282 15.54 0.23 -17.77
CA ASP A 282 16.37 -0.16 -18.88
C ASP A 282 15.49 -0.38 -20.14
N PRO A 283 15.89 0.10 -21.33
CA PRO A 283 15.13 -0.11 -22.56
C PRO A 283 14.89 -1.60 -22.83
N GLY A 284 13.64 -1.96 -23.08
CA GLY A 284 13.24 -3.32 -23.49
C GLY A 284 13.09 -4.35 -22.36
N ASP A 285 13.62 -4.12 -21.16
CA ASP A 285 13.45 -5.01 -20.00
C ASP A 285 13.25 -4.23 -18.70
N PRO A 286 12.00 -3.96 -18.30
CA PRO A 286 11.70 -3.25 -17.05
C PRO A 286 12.27 -3.92 -15.80
N ALA A 287 12.46 -5.23 -15.81
CA ALA A 287 12.96 -5.98 -14.66
C ALA A 287 14.51 -6.11 -14.62
N ALA A 288 15.23 -5.59 -15.59
CA ALA A 288 16.68 -5.80 -15.70
C ALA A 288 17.45 -5.31 -14.46
N ARG A 289 17.16 -4.09 -13.96
CA ARG A 289 17.80 -3.57 -12.73
C ARG A 289 17.39 -4.32 -11.48
N PRO A 290 16.11 -4.49 -11.14
CA PRO A 290 15.68 -5.29 -9.99
C PRO A 290 16.25 -6.72 -10.03
N ARG A 291 16.36 -7.34 -11.21
CA ARG A 291 16.97 -8.67 -11.36
C ARG A 291 18.44 -8.66 -10.95
N ARG A 292 19.23 -7.67 -11.43
CA ARG A 292 20.63 -7.51 -11.00
C ARG A 292 20.78 -7.27 -9.49
N TRP A 293 19.86 -6.54 -8.88
CA TRP A 293 19.90 -6.31 -7.44
C TRP A 293 19.65 -7.58 -6.63
N LEU A 294 18.92 -8.55 -7.21
CA LEU A 294 18.57 -9.81 -6.57
C LEU A 294 19.47 -10.98 -6.97
N GLU A 295 20.48 -10.78 -7.80
CA GLU A 295 21.44 -11.82 -8.17
C GLU A 295 22.10 -12.43 -6.91
N GLY A 296 22.08 -13.76 -6.79
CA GLY A 296 22.63 -14.49 -5.64
C GLY A 296 21.87 -14.32 -4.32
N SER A 297 20.69 -13.68 -4.34
CA SER A 297 19.90 -13.43 -3.12
C SER A 297 19.23 -14.68 -2.55
N GLY A 298 19.03 -15.72 -3.37
CA GLY A 298 18.25 -16.91 -3.04
C GLY A 298 16.76 -16.59 -2.82
N CYS A 299 16.22 -15.57 -3.49
CA CYS A 299 14.80 -15.20 -3.43
C CYS A 299 14.12 -15.36 -4.79
N ASP A 300 12.92 -15.92 -4.79
CA ASP A 300 11.97 -15.75 -5.88
C ASP A 300 11.33 -14.37 -5.77
N ALA A 301 11.01 -13.72 -6.90
CA ALA A 301 10.46 -12.38 -6.88
C ALA A 301 9.41 -12.12 -7.96
N PHE A 302 8.31 -11.45 -7.56
CA PHE A 302 7.42 -10.75 -8.48
C PHE A 302 7.65 -9.24 -8.38
N LEU A 303 7.96 -8.62 -9.51
CA LEU A 303 7.97 -7.17 -9.68
C LEU A 303 6.56 -6.75 -10.13
N LEU A 304 5.71 -6.37 -9.19
CA LEU A 304 4.35 -5.89 -9.46
C LEU A 304 4.42 -4.43 -9.93
N HIS A 305 4.59 -4.23 -11.22
CA HIS A 305 4.82 -2.94 -11.85
C HIS A 305 3.51 -2.15 -11.94
N THR A 306 3.42 -1.03 -11.22
CA THR A 306 2.20 -0.23 -11.09
C THR A 306 2.13 0.91 -12.09
N SER A 307 3.24 1.61 -12.33
CA SER A 307 3.30 2.72 -13.29
C SER A 307 4.69 2.94 -13.84
N THR A 308 4.71 3.62 -14.97
CA THR A 308 5.92 4.17 -15.59
C THR A 308 5.64 5.62 -15.91
N ASP A 309 6.50 6.51 -15.43
CA ASP A 309 6.40 7.94 -15.64
C ASP A 309 7.62 8.43 -16.44
N ASP A 310 7.42 9.50 -17.22
CA ASP A 310 8.54 10.22 -17.81
C ASP A 310 9.12 11.23 -16.79
N PRO A 311 10.32 11.81 -17.08
CA PRO A 311 10.96 12.79 -16.23
C PRO A 311 10.10 14.01 -15.89
N ILE A 312 9.27 14.48 -16.86
CA ILE A 312 8.40 15.66 -16.66
C ILE A 312 7.25 15.29 -15.73
N GLU A 313 6.60 14.15 -15.95
CA GLU A 313 5.52 13.66 -15.08
C GLU A 313 6.00 13.53 -13.64
N THR A 314 7.16 12.89 -13.43
CA THR A 314 7.74 12.74 -12.09
C THR A 314 8.06 14.08 -11.44
N ALA A 315 8.77 14.97 -12.13
CA ALA A 315 9.11 16.29 -11.62
C ALA A 315 7.85 17.10 -11.29
N THR A 316 6.81 17.04 -12.13
CA THR A 316 5.53 17.72 -11.93
C THR A 316 4.81 17.23 -10.66
N VAL A 317 4.73 15.92 -10.47
CA VAL A 317 4.04 15.32 -9.31
C VAL A 317 4.71 15.73 -8.00
N TRP A 318 6.04 15.64 -7.95
CA TRP A 318 6.79 15.88 -6.71
C TRP A 318 7.03 17.35 -6.36
N ASN A 319 6.81 18.28 -7.31
CA ASN A 319 6.90 19.73 -7.10
C ASN A 319 5.52 20.43 -7.14
N ARG A 320 4.42 19.65 -7.07
CA ARG A 320 3.06 20.20 -7.14
C ARG A 320 2.78 21.26 -6.07
N ASP A 321 3.43 21.19 -4.93
CA ASP A 321 3.30 22.18 -3.84
C ASP A 321 3.79 23.58 -4.23
N LEU A 322 4.58 23.69 -5.29
CA LEU A 322 5.10 24.95 -5.81
C LEU A 322 4.19 25.61 -6.87
N VAL A 323 3.11 24.96 -7.29
CA VAL A 323 2.22 25.43 -8.38
C VAL A 323 1.72 26.86 -8.17
N ASP A 324 1.46 27.25 -6.92
CA ASP A 324 1.05 28.63 -6.59
C ASP A 324 2.21 29.65 -6.65
N ARG A 325 3.44 29.20 -6.93
CA ARG A 325 4.67 30.01 -7.04
C ARG A 325 5.34 29.70 -8.39
N PRO A 326 4.87 30.28 -9.52
CA PRO A 326 5.24 29.84 -10.88
C PRO A 326 6.74 29.84 -11.18
N GLU A 327 7.49 30.84 -10.70
CA GLU A 327 8.95 30.94 -10.90
C GLU A 327 9.67 29.81 -10.14
N ALA A 328 9.36 29.62 -8.85
CA ALA A 328 9.94 28.56 -8.04
C ALA A 328 9.59 27.15 -8.56
N TYR A 329 8.38 27.00 -9.12
CA TYR A 329 7.95 25.77 -9.76
C TYR A 329 8.75 25.47 -11.04
N ALA A 330 8.93 26.48 -11.91
CA ALA A 330 9.73 26.33 -13.13
C ALA A 330 11.19 25.99 -12.80
N ASP A 331 11.81 26.70 -11.84
CA ASP A 331 13.18 26.43 -11.40
C ASP A 331 13.33 25.00 -10.83
N ALA A 332 12.33 24.52 -10.08
CA ALA A 332 12.32 23.15 -9.57
C ALA A 332 12.26 22.13 -10.70
N LEU A 333 11.35 22.32 -11.67
CA LEU A 333 11.26 21.43 -12.84
C LEU A 333 12.60 21.40 -13.61
N ASP A 334 13.23 22.55 -13.87
CA ASP A 334 14.50 22.62 -14.58
C ASP A 334 15.63 21.88 -13.86
N ARG A 335 15.72 21.99 -12.52
CA ARG A 335 16.69 21.23 -11.70
C ARG A 335 16.44 19.73 -11.79
N TRP A 336 15.20 19.28 -11.68
CA TRP A 336 14.84 17.86 -11.74
C TRP A 336 15.14 17.28 -13.13
N LEU A 337 14.76 17.97 -14.18
CA LEU A 337 15.02 17.55 -15.56
C LEU A 337 16.53 17.53 -15.90
N ALA A 338 17.30 18.50 -15.35
CA ALA A 338 18.76 18.48 -15.49
C ALA A 338 19.38 17.25 -14.82
N TYR A 339 18.92 16.92 -13.62
CA TYR A 339 19.36 15.74 -12.87
C TYR A 339 19.06 14.44 -13.62
N TYR A 340 17.86 14.27 -14.14
CA TYR A 340 17.52 13.06 -14.92
C TYR A 340 18.33 12.95 -16.19
N ARG A 341 18.60 14.06 -16.89
CA ARG A 341 19.49 14.08 -18.06
C ARG A 341 20.92 13.70 -17.70
N GLU A 342 21.44 14.19 -16.58
CA GLU A 342 22.77 13.81 -16.08
C GLU A 342 22.88 12.32 -15.79
N LEU A 343 21.83 11.71 -15.27
CA LEU A 343 21.77 10.28 -14.95
C LEU A 343 21.41 9.39 -16.15
N GLY A 344 21.07 9.98 -17.31
CA GLY A 344 20.59 9.25 -18.47
C GLY A 344 19.24 8.56 -18.23
N ILE A 345 18.39 9.11 -17.37
CA ILE A 345 17.08 8.57 -17.05
C ILE A 345 16.06 9.06 -18.08
N GLU A 346 15.53 8.14 -18.86
CA GLU A 346 14.47 8.39 -19.84
C GLU A 346 13.09 8.05 -19.28
N ARG A 347 12.98 7.06 -18.41
CA ARG A 347 11.75 6.61 -17.77
C ARG A 347 12.02 6.09 -16.36
N LEU A 348 11.06 6.29 -15.48
CA LEU A 348 11.07 5.81 -14.10
C LEU A 348 9.94 4.78 -13.91
N GLY A 349 10.28 3.62 -13.38
CA GLY A 349 9.33 2.60 -13.00
C GLY A 349 8.97 2.69 -11.51
N TYR A 350 7.73 2.34 -11.18
CA TYR A 350 7.25 2.21 -9.81
C TYR A 350 6.61 0.83 -9.62
N ALA A 351 7.02 0.14 -8.58
CA ALA A 351 6.51 -1.21 -8.30
C ALA A 351 6.46 -1.53 -6.81
N CYS A 352 5.66 -2.53 -6.48
CA CYS A 352 5.87 -3.34 -5.29
C CYS A 352 6.69 -4.57 -5.69
N LEU A 353 7.88 -4.72 -5.14
CA LEU A 353 8.70 -5.91 -5.28
C LEU A 353 8.32 -6.87 -4.16
N VAL A 354 7.73 -8.01 -4.51
CA VAL A 354 7.42 -9.06 -3.55
C VAL A 354 8.45 -10.15 -3.67
N LEU A 355 9.09 -10.49 -2.55
CA LEU A 355 10.13 -11.51 -2.46
C LEU A 355 9.63 -12.69 -1.64
N ARG A 356 10.08 -13.91 -2.00
CA ARG A 356 9.98 -15.09 -1.16
C ARG A 356 11.36 -15.72 -1.01
N LYS A 357 11.88 -15.82 0.21
CA LYS A 357 13.16 -16.46 0.49
C LYS A 357 13.05 -17.96 0.28
N ARG A 358 13.90 -18.52 -0.57
CA ARG A 358 13.95 -19.98 -0.82
C ARG A 358 14.59 -20.70 0.36
N ALA A 359 14.01 -21.85 0.72
CA ALA A 359 14.58 -22.72 1.76
C ALA A 359 15.69 -23.64 1.22
N ASP A 360 15.76 -23.86 -0.11
CA ASP A 360 16.71 -24.77 -0.75
C ASP A 360 18.06 -24.12 -1.14
N GLY A 361 18.21 -22.81 -0.89
CA GLY A 361 19.44 -22.07 -1.14
C GLY A 361 19.83 -21.90 -2.62
N ARG A 362 18.95 -22.28 -3.56
CA ARG A 362 19.16 -22.10 -5.00
C ARG A 362 18.88 -20.66 -5.42
N ASP A 363 19.42 -20.26 -6.55
CA ASP A 363 19.06 -18.98 -7.17
C ASP A 363 17.57 -18.92 -7.46
N GLY A 364 16.97 -17.76 -7.16
CA GLY A 364 15.58 -17.50 -7.42
C GLY A 364 15.33 -16.97 -8.83
N TRP A 365 14.06 -16.81 -9.15
CA TRP A 365 13.61 -16.17 -10.39
C TRP A 365 13.04 -14.78 -10.10
N VAL A 366 13.09 -13.90 -11.09
CA VAL A 366 12.45 -12.57 -11.05
C VAL A 366 11.54 -12.42 -12.26
N GLU A 367 10.27 -12.20 -12.02
CA GLU A 367 9.24 -12.00 -13.04
C GLU A 367 8.54 -10.65 -12.83
N ALA A 368 8.40 -9.89 -13.92
CA ALA A 368 7.65 -8.65 -13.93
C ALA A 368 6.19 -8.91 -14.34
N LEU A 369 5.25 -8.43 -13.53
CA LEU A 369 3.82 -8.42 -13.83
C LEU A 369 3.35 -6.98 -13.92
N GLN A 370 2.90 -6.57 -15.11
CA GLN A 370 2.29 -5.25 -15.29
C GLN A 370 0.89 -5.27 -14.67
N LEU A 371 0.68 -4.41 -13.67
CA LEU A 371 -0.64 -4.22 -13.08
C LEU A 371 -1.45 -3.19 -13.89
N PRO A 372 -2.76 -3.45 -14.12
CA PRO A 372 -3.66 -2.45 -14.66
C PRO A 372 -3.73 -1.20 -13.76
N ARG A 373 -3.93 -0.02 -14.37
CA ARG A 373 -4.15 1.24 -13.65
C ARG A 373 -5.56 1.27 -13.04
N SER A 374 -5.81 0.46 -12.04
CA SER A 374 -7.07 0.41 -11.29
C SER A 374 -6.78 0.41 -9.79
N ALA A 375 -7.79 0.71 -8.98
CA ALA A 375 -7.64 0.66 -7.53
C ALA A 375 -7.24 -0.76 -7.09
N LEU A 376 -6.14 -0.85 -6.35
CA LEU A 376 -5.72 -2.10 -5.73
C LEU A 376 -6.70 -2.45 -4.61
N ARG A 377 -7.04 -3.75 -4.56
CA ARG A 377 -7.82 -4.36 -3.48
C ARG A 377 -6.91 -5.27 -2.66
N PRO A 378 -7.34 -5.74 -1.48
CA PRO A 378 -6.55 -6.71 -0.73
C PRO A 378 -6.15 -7.91 -1.61
N ALA A 379 -4.84 -8.09 -1.82
CA ALA A 379 -4.31 -9.06 -2.77
C ALA A 379 -3.24 -10.00 -2.18
N GLY A 380 -2.92 -9.88 -0.90
CA GLY A 380 -1.84 -10.67 -0.28
C GLY A 380 -1.99 -12.18 -0.48
N ARG A 381 -3.20 -12.73 -0.30
CA ARG A 381 -3.50 -14.16 -0.56
C ARG A 381 -3.33 -14.53 -2.04
N HIS A 382 -3.74 -13.65 -2.94
CA HIS A 382 -3.54 -13.88 -4.37
C HIS A 382 -2.05 -13.91 -4.72
N VAL A 383 -1.28 -12.97 -4.21
CA VAL A 383 0.18 -12.92 -4.41
C VAL A 383 0.85 -14.19 -3.87
N GLU A 384 0.49 -14.65 -2.67
CA GLU A 384 0.99 -15.91 -2.10
C GLU A 384 0.68 -17.09 -3.01
N ARG A 385 -0.56 -17.21 -3.49
CA ARG A 385 -0.99 -18.25 -4.43
C ARG A 385 -0.16 -18.26 -5.73
N LEU A 386 0.21 -17.07 -6.25
CA LEU A 386 1.09 -16.98 -7.43
C LEU A 386 2.46 -17.63 -7.18
N PHE A 387 3.09 -17.37 -6.02
CA PHE A 387 4.36 -18.01 -5.66
C PHE A 387 4.23 -19.53 -5.52
N GLU A 388 3.17 -20.02 -4.89
CA GLU A 388 2.92 -21.45 -4.70
C GLU A 388 2.71 -22.14 -6.03
N THR A 389 1.81 -21.60 -6.87
CA THR A 389 1.48 -22.16 -8.19
C THR A 389 2.70 -22.18 -9.10
N ARG A 390 3.51 -21.11 -9.13
CA ARG A 390 4.72 -21.08 -9.93
C ARG A 390 5.73 -22.14 -9.46
N GLY A 391 5.89 -22.30 -8.16
CA GLY A 391 6.74 -23.35 -7.60
C GLY A 391 6.28 -24.75 -7.99
N ARG A 392 4.96 -25.01 -8.01
CA ARG A 392 4.37 -26.28 -8.45
C ARG A 392 4.57 -26.50 -9.96
N LEU A 393 4.25 -25.51 -10.78
CA LEU A 393 4.44 -25.58 -12.24
C LEU A 393 5.91 -25.80 -12.64
N ALA A 394 6.86 -25.20 -11.92
CA ALA A 394 8.29 -25.41 -12.16
C ALA A 394 8.79 -26.84 -11.87
N ARG A 395 8.13 -27.55 -10.93
CA ARG A 395 8.43 -28.97 -10.63
C ARG A 395 7.81 -29.94 -11.63
N MET A 396 6.84 -29.52 -12.42
CA MET A 396 6.20 -30.33 -13.44
C MET A 396 7.08 -30.36 -14.71
N ALA A 397 7.78 -31.46 -14.93
CA ALA A 397 8.82 -31.64 -15.97
C ALA A 397 8.33 -31.52 -17.42
N ALA A 398 7.01 -31.57 -17.69
CA ALA A 398 6.42 -31.35 -19.02
C ALA A 398 5.03 -30.75 -18.88
N GLY A 399 4.61 -29.92 -19.86
CA GLY A 399 3.27 -29.29 -19.87
C GLY A 399 2.12 -30.30 -19.78
N ARG A 400 2.31 -31.52 -20.28
CA ARG A 400 1.33 -32.63 -20.18
C ARG A 400 1.16 -33.20 -18.76
N ALA A 401 2.10 -32.98 -17.82
CA ALA A 401 1.93 -33.35 -16.43
C ALA A 401 0.77 -32.60 -15.75
N LEU A 402 0.36 -31.46 -16.29
CA LEU A 402 -0.78 -30.70 -15.80
C LEU A 402 -2.11 -31.41 -16.12
N LEU A 403 -2.19 -32.21 -17.20
CA LEU A 403 -3.41 -32.94 -17.60
C LEU A 403 -3.94 -33.86 -16.49
N GLY A 404 -3.04 -34.50 -15.74
CA GLY A 404 -3.42 -35.40 -14.64
C GLY A 404 -3.74 -34.67 -13.32
N ARG A 405 -3.68 -33.34 -13.27
CA ARG A 405 -4.00 -32.56 -12.07
C ARG A 405 -5.49 -32.14 -12.07
N ARG A 406 -5.97 -31.80 -10.88
CA ARG A 406 -7.36 -31.38 -10.64
C ARG A 406 -7.42 -29.90 -10.30
N PRO A 407 -7.35 -28.99 -11.31
CA PRO A 407 -7.46 -27.57 -11.07
C PRO A 407 -8.89 -27.20 -10.69
N ARG A 408 -9.01 -26.19 -9.83
CA ARG A 408 -10.30 -25.57 -9.55
C ARG A 408 -10.26 -24.05 -9.72
N VAL A 409 -11.39 -23.47 -10.08
CA VAL A 409 -11.58 -22.02 -10.06
C VAL A 409 -11.54 -21.55 -8.60
N VAL A 410 -10.83 -20.45 -8.32
CA VAL A 410 -10.75 -19.90 -6.97
C VAL A 410 -12.08 -19.31 -6.50
N ASP A 411 -12.36 -19.38 -5.20
CA ASP A 411 -13.67 -19.00 -4.64
C ASP A 411 -14.01 -17.50 -4.81
N ASP A 412 -12.99 -16.65 -4.96
CA ASP A 412 -13.14 -15.20 -5.17
C ASP A 412 -13.23 -14.80 -6.65
N ALA A 413 -13.36 -15.77 -7.57
CA ALA A 413 -13.59 -15.50 -8.98
C ALA A 413 -15.04 -15.05 -9.25
N VAL A 414 -15.18 -13.96 -9.98
CA VAL A 414 -16.48 -13.39 -10.36
C VAL A 414 -16.59 -13.32 -11.87
N VAL A 415 -17.65 -13.90 -12.41
CA VAL A 415 -18.04 -13.73 -13.83
C VAL A 415 -19.12 -12.68 -13.92
N SER A 416 -18.88 -11.65 -14.74
CA SER A 416 -19.84 -10.61 -15.08
C SER A 416 -20.29 -10.75 -16.54
N GLN A 417 -21.59 -10.52 -16.80
CA GLN A 417 -22.15 -10.58 -18.14
C GLN A 417 -22.70 -9.21 -18.54
N ASP A 418 -22.14 -8.64 -19.59
CA ASP A 418 -22.71 -7.46 -20.22
C ASP A 418 -23.82 -7.83 -21.16
N THR A 419 -24.96 -7.15 -21.03
CA THR A 419 -26.10 -7.37 -21.89
C THR A 419 -26.57 -6.08 -22.56
N ARG A 420 -26.93 -6.14 -23.83
CA ARG A 420 -27.45 -5.01 -24.61
C ARG A 420 -28.90 -5.24 -24.99
N PHE A 421 -29.75 -4.27 -24.76
CA PHE A 421 -31.11 -4.30 -25.24
C PHE A 421 -31.17 -3.83 -26.68
N SER A 422 -31.62 -4.71 -27.63
CA SER A 422 -31.84 -4.34 -29.02
C SER A 422 -32.92 -5.25 -29.63
N GLY A 423 -33.70 -4.72 -30.59
CA GLY A 423 -34.78 -5.49 -31.23
C GLY A 423 -35.84 -6.02 -30.25
N GLY A 424 -36.09 -5.32 -29.13
CA GLY A 424 -37.10 -5.71 -28.14
C GLY A 424 -36.66 -6.80 -27.15
N ARG A 425 -35.40 -7.19 -27.13
CA ARG A 425 -34.84 -8.22 -26.23
C ARG A 425 -33.39 -7.91 -25.77
N TRP A 426 -32.99 -8.53 -24.67
CA TRP A 426 -31.61 -8.50 -24.19
C TRP A 426 -30.75 -9.52 -24.95
N HIS A 427 -29.54 -9.08 -25.34
CA HIS A 427 -28.53 -9.91 -25.99
C HIS A 427 -27.27 -9.88 -25.15
N ALA A 428 -26.70 -11.03 -24.84
CA ALA A 428 -25.37 -11.13 -24.24
C ALA A 428 -24.33 -10.54 -25.21
N GLN A 429 -23.46 -9.66 -24.69
CA GLN A 429 -22.41 -9.02 -25.47
C GLN A 429 -21.03 -9.59 -25.10
N ALA A 430 -20.73 -9.63 -23.82
CA ALA A 430 -19.46 -10.10 -23.31
C ALA A 430 -19.64 -10.80 -21.96
N LEU A 431 -18.79 -11.78 -21.71
CA LEU A 431 -18.52 -12.34 -20.40
C LEU A 431 -17.14 -11.90 -19.98
N SER A 432 -16.97 -11.43 -18.75
CA SER A 432 -15.67 -11.11 -18.19
C SER A 432 -15.45 -11.83 -16.86
N LEU A 433 -14.25 -12.33 -16.66
CA LEU A 433 -13.78 -12.94 -15.43
C LEU A 433 -12.86 -11.95 -14.69
N ARG A 434 -13.06 -11.77 -13.41
CA ARG A 434 -12.19 -11.00 -12.52
C ARG A 434 -12.16 -11.65 -11.14
N LEU A 435 -11.24 -11.21 -10.30
CA LEU A 435 -11.28 -11.56 -8.87
C LEU A 435 -12.02 -10.47 -8.07
N GLU A 436 -12.75 -10.87 -7.05
CA GLU A 436 -13.39 -9.95 -6.10
C GLU A 436 -12.34 -9.33 -5.19
N SER A 437 -11.40 -10.14 -4.70
CA SER A 437 -10.18 -9.73 -4.00
C SER A 437 -8.97 -10.20 -4.80
N GLY A 438 -7.86 -9.42 -4.76
CA GLY A 438 -6.64 -9.81 -5.46
C GLY A 438 -6.10 -8.75 -6.41
N LEU A 439 -5.11 -9.14 -7.20
CA LEU A 439 -4.54 -8.28 -8.24
C LEU A 439 -5.62 -7.98 -9.30
N PRO A 440 -5.61 -6.77 -9.89
CA PRO A 440 -6.68 -6.29 -10.74
C PRO A 440 -6.62 -6.90 -12.16
N PHE A 441 -6.43 -8.21 -12.24
CA PHE A 441 -6.52 -8.94 -13.50
C PHE A 441 -7.95 -9.17 -13.90
N SER A 442 -8.23 -9.10 -15.21
CA SER A 442 -9.51 -9.47 -15.80
C SER A 442 -9.26 -10.11 -17.16
N ALA A 443 -10.18 -10.97 -17.58
CA ALA A 443 -10.15 -11.62 -18.88
C ALA A 443 -11.55 -11.61 -19.48
N GLU A 444 -11.66 -11.36 -20.80
CA GLU A 444 -12.87 -11.66 -21.53
C GLU A 444 -12.96 -13.17 -21.77
N LEU A 445 -14.15 -13.72 -21.58
CA LEU A 445 -14.41 -15.14 -21.75
C LEU A 445 -15.17 -15.39 -23.05
N ASP A 446 -14.62 -16.22 -23.90
CA ASP A 446 -15.38 -16.83 -25.00
C ASP A 446 -16.22 -18.03 -24.51
N PRO A 447 -17.19 -18.50 -25.30
CA PRO A 447 -18.02 -19.60 -24.88
C PRO A 447 -17.31 -20.93 -24.59
N PRO A 448 -16.23 -21.32 -25.33
CA PRO A 448 -15.39 -22.48 -24.95
C PRO A 448 -14.74 -22.34 -23.59
N THR A 449 -14.10 -21.20 -23.32
CA THR A 449 -13.48 -20.90 -22.04
C THR A 449 -14.49 -20.92 -20.89
N ALA A 450 -15.66 -20.33 -21.09
CA ALA A 450 -16.73 -20.34 -20.08
C ALA A 450 -17.24 -21.76 -19.80
N ARG A 451 -17.27 -22.66 -20.80
CA ARG A 451 -17.58 -24.08 -20.59
C ARG A 451 -16.48 -24.77 -19.78
N LEU A 452 -15.23 -24.60 -20.20
CA LEU A 452 -14.10 -25.20 -19.48
C LEU A 452 -14.08 -24.80 -18.00
N LEU A 453 -14.28 -23.52 -17.68
CA LEU A 453 -14.30 -23.06 -16.29
C LEU A 453 -15.37 -23.72 -15.41
N ARG A 454 -16.49 -24.15 -15.99
CA ARG A 454 -17.54 -24.87 -15.25
C ARG A 454 -17.12 -26.28 -14.87
N GLU A 455 -16.22 -26.89 -15.67
CA GLU A 455 -15.70 -28.23 -15.43
C GLU A 455 -14.51 -28.22 -14.45
N LEU A 456 -13.95 -27.04 -14.15
CA LEU A 456 -12.78 -26.89 -13.26
C LEU A 456 -13.21 -26.62 -11.81
N ASP A 457 -13.82 -27.62 -11.17
CA ASP A 457 -14.28 -27.59 -9.78
C ASP A 457 -13.40 -28.39 -8.81
N GLY A 458 -12.28 -28.97 -9.32
CA GLY A 458 -11.36 -29.83 -8.54
C GLY A 458 -11.80 -31.30 -8.47
N SER A 459 -12.98 -31.68 -8.95
CA SER A 459 -13.48 -33.05 -8.87
C SER A 459 -12.86 -33.97 -9.92
N GLN A 460 -12.50 -33.44 -11.09
CA GLN A 460 -11.96 -34.18 -12.22
C GLN A 460 -10.60 -33.66 -12.66
N THR A 461 -9.88 -34.48 -13.42
CA THR A 461 -8.58 -34.08 -13.99
C THR A 461 -8.77 -33.04 -15.09
N LEU A 462 -7.73 -32.25 -15.36
CA LEU A 462 -7.75 -31.29 -16.46
C LEU A 462 -7.99 -31.98 -17.83
N GLU A 463 -7.49 -33.20 -18.00
CA GLU A 463 -7.72 -33.99 -19.21
C GLU A 463 -9.22 -34.31 -19.40
N GLU A 464 -9.90 -34.76 -18.33
CA GLU A 464 -11.33 -35.05 -18.31
C GLU A 464 -12.15 -33.76 -18.56
N ALA A 465 -11.79 -32.66 -17.89
CA ALA A 465 -12.45 -31.37 -18.06
C ALA A 465 -12.31 -30.81 -19.49
N LEU A 466 -11.13 -30.92 -20.10
CA LEU A 466 -10.90 -30.52 -21.49
C LEU A 466 -11.69 -31.41 -22.45
N ALA A 467 -11.76 -32.73 -22.21
CA ALA A 467 -12.56 -33.65 -23.06
C ALA A 467 -14.06 -33.34 -22.98
N ALA A 468 -14.57 -32.85 -21.86
CA ALA A 468 -15.96 -32.45 -21.68
C ALA A 468 -16.29 -31.09 -22.31
N ALA A 469 -15.33 -30.15 -22.33
CA ALA A 469 -15.52 -28.74 -22.73
C ALA A 469 -15.26 -28.49 -24.21
N VAL A 470 -14.38 -29.28 -24.89
CA VAL A 470 -13.91 -29.04 -26.26
C VAL A 470 -13.86 -30.31 -27.09
N ASP A 471 -14.21 -30.18 -28.40
CA ASP A 471 -14.49 -31.31 -29.28
C ASP A 471 -13.29 -31.82 -30.09
N ASP A 472 -12.21 -31.05 -30.24
CA ASP A 472 -11.08 -31.40 -31.10
C ASP A 472 -9.73 -31.25 -30.37
N ASP A 473 -8.67 -31.92 -30.87
CA ASP A 473 -7.36 -31.95 -30.26
C ASP A 473 -6.63 -30.60 -30.26
N HIS A 474 -6.87 -29.75 -31.28
CA HIS A 474 -6.28 -28.41 -31.32
C HIS A 474 -6.86 -27.52 -30.22
N ALA A 475 -8.20 -27.52 -30.06
CA ALA A 475 -8.86 -26.81 -28.99
C ALA A 475 -8.48 -27.33 -27.59
N ARG A 476 -8.11 -28.62 -27.45
CA ARG A 476 -7.56 -29.16 -26.20
C ARG A 476 -6.18 -28.62 -25.86
N ASP A 477 -5.28 -28.49 -26.86
CA ASP A 477 -3.96 -27.90 -26.65
C ASP A 477 -4.07 -26.41 -26.27
N GLU A 478 -4.98 -25.66 -26.91
CA GLU A 478 -5.29 -24.27 -26.53
C GLU A 478 -5.86 -24.17 -25.11
N GLY A 479 -6.80 -25.06 -24.76
CA GLY A 479 -7.38 -25.15 -23.43
C GLY A 479 -6.34 -25.47 -22.33
N LEU A 480 -5.39 -26.36 -22.65
CA LEU A 480 -4.26 -26.65 -21.74
C LEU A 480 -3.38 -25.43 -21.51
N ALA A 481 -3.05 -24.70 -22.59
CA ALA A 481 -2.26 -23.47 -22.51
C ALA A 481 -3.00 -22.38 -21.71
N LEU A 482 -4.31 -22.26 -21.93
CA LEU A 482 -5.17 -21.34 -21.19
C LEU A 482 -5.25 -21.71 -19.70
N ALA A 483 -5.52 -22.98 -19.36
CA ALA A 483 -5.54 -23.44 -17.96
C ALA A 483 -4.21 -23.17 -17.25
N ARG A 484 -3.09 -23.40 -17.92
CA ARG A 484 -1.77 -23.04 -17.42
C ARG A 484 -1.66 -21.54 -17.17
N ARG A 485 -2.06 -20.71 -18.13
CA ARG A 485 -2.02 -19.25 -17.98
C ARG A 485 -2.90 -18.78 -16.83
N MET A 486 -4.09 -19.34 -16.68
CA MET A 486 -5.00 -19.02 -15.57
C MET A 486 -4.43 -19.42 -14.20
N LEU A 487 -3.69 -20.52 -14.12
CA LEU A 487 -2.91 -20.89 -12.94
C LEU A 487 -1.81 -19.86 -12.66
N GLU A 488 -1.04 -19.47 -13.69
CA GLU A 488 0.07 -18.50 -13.56
C GLU A 488 -0.40 -17.11 -13.08
N ILE A 489 -1.63 -16.72 -13.39
CA ILE A 489 -2.24 -15.44 -12.95
C ILE A 489 -3.24 -15.60 -11.79
N GLY A 490 -3.37 -16.80 -11.23
CA GLY A 490 -4.07 -17.09 -9.99
C GLY A 490 -5.60 -17.11 -10.06
N PHE A 491 -6.20 -17.31 -11.24
CA PHE A 491 -7.64 -17.60 -11.39
C PHE A 491 -7.99 -19.06 -11.12
N LEU A 492 -6.99 -19.93 -11.26
CA LEU A 492 -7.10 -21.33 -10.89
C LEU A 492 -6.08 -21.65 -9.78
N GLU A 493 -6.40 -22.67 -9.00
CA GLU A 493 -5.48 -23.27 -8.08
C GLU A 493 -5.46 -24.80 -8.24
N LEU A 494 -4.41 -25.44 -7.78
CA LEU A 494 -4.27 -26.90 -7.76
C LEU A 494 -4.50 -27.36 -6.33
N ASP A 495 -5.28 -28.43 -6.14
CA ASP A 495 -5.42 -29.05 -4.83
C ASP A 495 -4.04 -29.40 -4.25
N ASP A 496 -3.91 -29.21 -2.94
CA ASP A 496 -2.76 -29.73 -2.22
C ASP A 496 -2.74 -31.25 -2.41
N GLU A 497 -1.64 -31.75 -2.99
CA GLU A 497 -1.40 -33.19 -2.95
C GLU A 497 -1.45 -33.58 -1.46
N ALA A 498 -2.36 -34.48 -1.11
CA ALA A 498 -2.07 -35.35 0.01
C ALA A 498 -0.67 -35.91 -0.27
N GLU A 499 0.34 -35.50 0.50
CA GLU A 499 1.65 -36.16 0.50
C GLU A 499 1.41 -37.65 0.80
N GLY A 500 1.06 -38.36 -0.26
CA GLY A 500 1.00 -39.78 -0.29
C GLY A 500 2.42 -40.31 -0.45
N ASP A 501 2.96 -40.76 0.63
CA ASP A 501 4.05 -41.77 0.73
C ASP A 501 4.86 -42.00 -0.57
N ARG A 502 6.11 -41.45 -0.62
CA ARG A 502 7.28 -42.25 -1.03
C ARG A 502 8.58 -41.68 -0.46
#